data_e75c18d3d8fcf078b13495bf7a6eecf6
#
_entry.id   e75c18d3d8fcf078b13495bf7a6eecf6
#
_cell.length_a   1.000
_cell.length_b   1.000
_cell.length_c   1.000
_cell.angle_alpha   90.00
_cell.angle_beta   90.00
_cell.angle_gamma   90.00
#
_symmetry.space_group_name_H-M   'P 1'
#
loop_
_entity.id
_entity.type
_entity.pdbx_description
1 polymer ?
#
loop_
_entity_poly.entity_id
_entity_poly.type
_entity_poly.pdbx_seq_one_letter_code
_entity_poly.pdbx_strand_id
1 'polypeptide(L)'
;MNRFDDATRRAVFAKTNGHCHLCGEPMAFSNYGNHGVRGAWEIDHSVPRSKGGTDHLNNLYAAHTVCNRAKQARSSASVRRENGHSRPPMSAAAMKQVKADDAWTGAIAGGLVGARFGGFPGMLIGAAIGALGAYAVDRGPG
;
A
#
# COMPACT_ATOMS: atom_id res chain seq x y z
N MET A 1 14.98 -21.04 -18.36
CA MET A 1 15.38 -19.75 -18.97
C MET A 1 14.47 -18.66 -18.39
N ASN A 2 15.05 -17.72 -17.63
CA ASN A 2 14.24 -16.65 -17.04
C ASN A 2 13.83 -15.68 -18.14
N ARG A 3 12.53 -15.54 -18.37
CA ARG A 3 11.94 -14.69 -19.42
C ARG A 3 12.21 -13.20 -19.23
N PHE A 4 12.36 -12.76 -17.98
CA PHE A 4 12.59 -11.37 -17.61
C PHE A 4 13.99 -11.23 -16.97
N ASP A 5 14.67 -10.15 -17.30
CA ASP A 5 15.97 -9.81 -16.72
C ASP A 5 15.86 -9.39 -15.24
N ASP A 6 16.98 -9.25 -14.56
CA ASP A 6 17.02 -8.92 -13.14
C ASP A 6 16.52 -7.51 -12.86
N ALA A 7 16.75 -6.55 -13.75
CA ALA A 7 16.28 -5.18 -13.62
C ALA A 7 14.75 -5.12 -13.65
N THR A 8 14.13 -5.80 -14.61
CA THR A 8 12.67 -5.94 -14.71
C THR A 8 12.09 -6.61 -13.47
N ARG A 9 12.71 -7.70 -12.98
CA ARG A 9 12.26 -8.39 -11.77
C ARG A 9 12.29 -7.48 -10.55
N ARG A 10 13.37 -6.71 -10.35
CA ARG A 10 13.49 -5.73 -9.26
C ARG A 10 12.43 -4.65 -9.35
N ALA A 11 12.23 -4.06 -10.52
CA ALA A 11 11.24 -3.02 -10.73
C ALA A 11 9.81 -3.51 -10.43
N VAL A 12 9.46 -4.69 -10.92
CA VAL A 12 8.13 -5.29 -10.69
C VAL A 12 7.92 -5.64 -9.21
N PHE A 13 8.94 -6.18 -8.53
CA PHE A 13 8.87 -6.51 -7.11
C PHE A 13 8.73 -5.26 -6.23
N ALA A 14 9.51 -4.22 -6.52
CA ALA A 14 9.46 -2.93 -5.81
C ALA A 14 8.12 -2.19 -6.00
N LYS A 15 7.46 -2.39 -7.13
CA LYS A 15 6.17 -1.77 -7.46
C LYS A 15 5.07 -2.09 -6.44
N THR A 16 5.14 -3.24 -5.79
CA THR A 16 4.21 -3.69 -4.76
C THR A 16 4.86 -3.81 -3.38
N ASN A 17 6.05 -3.23 -3.21
CA ASN A 17 6.82 -3.33 -1.97
C ASN A 17 7.03 -4.78 -1.51
N GLY A 18 7.29 -5.70 -2.44
CA GLY A 18 7.50 -7.10 -2.14
C GLY A 18 6.26 -7.91 -1.75
N HIS A 19 5.07 -7.38 -1.99
CA HIS A 19 3.81 -8.06 -1.69
C HIS A 19 3.12 -8.56 -2.96
N CYS A 20 2.45 -9.68 -2.86
CA CYS A 20 1.65 -10.22 -3.96
C CYS A 20 0.51 -9.26 -4.33
N HIS A 21 0.41 -8.86 -5.60
CA HIS A 21 -0.62 -7.94 -6.02
C HIS A 21 -2.04 -8.53 -6.02
N LEU A 22 -2.17 -9.85 -5.86
CA LEU A 22 -3.46 -10.55 -5.85
C LEU A 22 -4.01 -10.78 -4.43
N CYS A 23 -3.17 -11.23 -3.48
CA CYS A 23 -3.60 -11.56 -2.12
C CYS A 23 -3.02 -10.63 -1.04
N GLY A 24 -2.11 -9.72 -1.38
CA GLY A 24 -1.53 -8.77 -0.43
C GLY A 24 -0.43 -9.33 0.47
N GLU A 25 -0.18 -10.63 0.49
CA GLU A 25 0.81 -11.27 1.35
C GLU A 25 2.25 -11.06 0.88
N PRO A 26 3.24 -11.03 1.80
CA PRO A 26 4.63 -10.79 1.48
C PRO A 26 5.28 -11.93 0.69
N MET A 27 6.22 -11.58 -0.20
CA MET A 27 7.03 -12.50 -1.00
C MET A 27 8.51 -12.31 -0.71
N ALA A 28 9.36 -13.29 -1.06
CA ALA A 28 10.81 -13.21 -0.95
C ALA A 28 11.44 -13.01 -2.32
N PHE A 29 12.22 -11.94 -2.51
CA PHE A 29 12.83 -11.62 -3.81
C PHE A 29 13.67 -12.78 -4.37
N SER A 30 14.44 -13.45 -3.50
CA SER A 30 15.29 -14.60 -3.85
C SER A 30 14.51 -15.82 -4.37
N ASN A 31 13.21 -15.91 -4.07
CA ASN A 31 12.38 -17.06 -4.40
C ASN A 31 11.64 -16.90 -5.75
N TYR A 32 12.18 -16.06 -6.65
CA TYR A 32 11.65 -15.94 -8.00
C TYR A 32 11.75 -17.28 -8.77
N GLY A 33 10.61 -17.78 -9.22
CA GLY A 33 10.54 -19.04 -9.98
C GLY A 33 10.74 -20.32 -9.14
N ASN A 34 10.99 -20.21 -7.83
CA ASN A 34 11.16 -21.34 -6.92
C ASN A 34 9.80 -21.86 -6.45
N HIS A 35 9.17 -22.70 -7.29
CA HIS A 35 7.85 -23.23 -6.98
C HIS A 35 7.86 -24.12 -5.74
N GLY A 36 6.86 -23.97 -4.88
CA GLY A 36 6.68 -24.79 -3.71
C GLY A 36 7.34 -24.28 -2.42
N VAL A 37 8.17 -23.22 -2.48
CA VAL A 37 8.72 -22.58 -1.29
C VAL A 37 7.87 -21.38 -0.85
N ARG A 38 7.89 -21.08 0.45
CA ARG A 38 7.18 -19.92 1.00
C ARG A 38 7.70 -18.62 0.39
N GLY A 39 6.79 -17.77 -0.04
CA GLY A 39 7.14 -16.50 -0.67
C GLY A 39 7.64 -16.64 -2.12
N ALA A 40 7.47 -17.81 -2.74
CA ALA A 40 7.75 -18.02 -4.16
C ALA A 40 6.86 -17.13 -5.02
N TRP A 41 7.47 -16.48 -6.02
CA TRP A 41 6.77 -15.53 -6.86
C TRP A 41 7.21 -15.57 -8.32
N GLU A 42 6.38 -15.03 -9.16
CA GLU A 42 6.63 -14.85 -10.58
C GLU A 42 5.99 -13.53 -11.06
N ILE A 43 6.35 -13.10 -12.25
CA ILE A 43 5.74 -11.91 -12.88
C ILE A 43 4.41 -12.33 -13.52
N ASP A 44 3.34 -11.66 -13.08
CA ASP A 44 1.99 -11.79 -13.61
C ASP A 44 1.63 -10.62 -14.53
N HIS A 45 0.85 -10.90 -15.56
CA HIS A 45 0.24 -9.90 -16.43
C HIS A 45 -1.15 -9.52 -15.89
N SER A 46 -1.32 -8.27 -15.46
CA SER A 46 -2.62 -7.77 -14.96
C SER A 46 -3.73 -7.94 -15.99
N VAL A 47 -3.44 -7.58 -17.24
CA VAL A 47 -4.20 -8.01 -18.42
C VAL A 47 -3.49 -9.23 -19.00
N PRO A 48 -4.12 -10.42 -19.04
CA PRO A 48 -3.49 -11.62 -19.55
C PRO A 48 -3.03 -11.47 -21.00
N ARG A 49 -1.93 -12.12 -21.37
CA ARG A 49 -1.42 -12.12 -22.77
C ARG A 49 -2.46 -12.63 -23.76
N SER A 50 -3.21 -13.65 -23.39
CA SER A 50 -4.32 -14.17 -24.21
C SER A 50 -5.44 -13.15 -24.47
N LYS A 51 -5.43 -12.02 -23.73
CA LYS A 51 -6.37 -10.90 -23.87
C LYS A 51 -5.66 -9.61 -24.32
N GLY A 52 -4.51 -9.72 -24.99
CA GLY A 52 -3.76 -8.57 -25.52
C GLY A 52 -2.87 -7.87 -24.51
N GLY A 53 -2.63 -8.48 -23.36
CA GLY A 53 -1.71 -7.91 -22.34
C GLY A 53 -0.26 -7.88 -22.84
N THR A 54 0.41 -6.74 -22.64
CA THR A 54 1.80 -6.48 -23.06
C THR A 54 2.80 -6.71 -21.95
N ASP A 55 4.10 -6.76 -22.30
CA ASP A 55 5.21 -6.85 -21.36
C ASP A 55 5.66 -5.47 -20.81
N HIS A 56 4.86 -4.42 -20.96
CA HIS A 56 5.10 -3.13 -20.34
C HIS A 56 5.02 -3.21 -18.82
N LEU A 57 5.91 -2.50 -18.11
CA LEU A 57 5.98 -2.50 -16.65
C LEU A 57 4.65 -2.14 -15.97
N ASN A 58 3.82 -1.30 -16.59
CA ASN A 58 2.51 -0.96 -16.06
C ASN A 58 1.52 -2.15 -16.03
N ASN A 59 1.73 -3.15 -16.90
CA ASN A 59 0.94 -4.39 -16.94
C ASN A 59 1.56 -5.54 -16.13
N LEU A 60 2.81 -5.41 -15.69
CA LEU A 60 3.54 -6.45 -14.96
C LEU A 60 3.46 -6.22 -13.45
N TYR A 61 3.15 -7.26 -12.70
CA TYR A 61 3.07 -7.25 -11.25
C TYR A 61 3.68 -8.51 -10.64
N ALA A 62 4.20 -8.37 -9.42
CA ALA A 62 4.69 -9.51 -8.67
C ALA A 62 3.50 -10.26 -8.03
N ALA A 63 3.43 -11.57 -8.22
CA ALA A 63 2.40 -12.42 -7.66
C ALA A 63 3.00 -13.72 -7.12
N HIS A 64 2.46 -14.25 -6.03
CA HIS A 64 2.77 -15.62 -5.65
C HIS A 64 2.51 -16.56 -6.82
N THR A 65 3.39 -17.52 -7.02
CA THR A 65 3.23 -18.55 -8.06
C THR A 65 1.88 -19.25 -8.00
N VAL A 66 1.42 -19.58 -6.79
CA VAL A 66 0.10 -20.22 -6.57
C VAL A 66 -1.05 -19.30 -6.93
N CYS A 67 -0.98 -18.01 -6.57
CA CYS A 67 -2.01 -17.02 -6.88
C CYS A 67 -2.11 -16.75 -8.39
N ASN A 68 -0.96 -16.62 -9.07
CA ASN A 68 -0.91 -16.39 -10.51
C ASN A 68 -1.49 -17.58 -11.28
N ARG A 69 -1.14 -18.80 -10.90
CA ARG A 69 -1.70 -20.01 -11.51
C ARG A 69 -3.20 -20.15 -11.27
N ALA A 70 -3.68 -19.88 -10.04
CA ALA A 70 -5.10 -19.88 -9.73
C ALA A 70 -5.87 -18.79 -10.49
N LYS A 71 -5.25 -17.65 -10.76
CA LYS A 71 -5.83 -16.54 -11.54
C LYS A 71 -6.10 -16.95 -12.98
N GLN A 72 -5.20 -17.70 -13.62
CA GLN A 72 -5.29 -18.05 -15.04
C GLN A 72 -5.51 -16.82 -15.95
N ALA A 73 -6.50 -16.87 -16.85
CA ALA A 73 -6.87 -15.77 -17.74
C ALA A 73 -7.92 -14.81 -17.16
N ARG A 74 -8.17 -14.84 -15.85
CA ARG A 74 -9.06 -13.89 -15.18
C ARG A 74 -8.37 -12.53 -15.00
N SER A 75 -9.14 -11.45 -14.85
CA SER A 75 -8.58 -10.14 -14.56
C SER A 75 -8.03 -10.08 -13.14
N SER A 76 -6.91 -9.40 -12.96
CA SER A 76 -6.35 -9.20 -11.61
C SER A 76 -7.27 -8.44 -10.68
N ALA A 77 -8.10 -7.53 -11.21
CA ALA A 77 -9.08 -6.79 -10.41
C ALA A 77 -10.16 -7.70 -9.82
N SER A 78 -10.62 -8.70 -10.59
CA SER A 78 -11.59 -9.69 -10.11
C SER A 78 -11.01 -10.52 -8.96
N VAL A 79 -9.81 -11.08 -9.19
CA VAL A 79 -9.15 -11.93 -8.17
C VAL A 79 -8.82 -11.15 -6.91
N ARG A 80 -8.38 -9.89 -7.03
CA ARG A 80 -8.15 -9.03 -5.84
C ARG A 80 -9.41 -8.82 -5.04
N ARG A 81 -10.55 -8.55 -5.68
CA ARG A 81 -11.84 -8.37 -4.97
C ARG A 81 -12.26 -9.62 -4.22
N GLU A 82 -12.07 -10.79 -4.79
CA GLU A 82 -12.31 -12.07 -4.12
C GLU A 82 -11.45 -12.24 -2.87
N ASN A 83 -10.22 -11.68 -2.88
CA ASN A 83 -9.30 -11.66 -1.74
C ASN A 83 -9.49 -10.43 -0.82
N GLY A 84 -10.55 -9.64 -0.97
CA GLY A 84 -10.84 -8.49 -0.12
C GLY A 84 -10.05 -7.21 -0.46
N HIS A 85 -9.39 -7.14 -1.62
CA HIS A 85 -8.56 -6.01 -2.02
C HIS A 85 -9.14 -5.25 -3.23
N SER A 86 -9.27 -3.93 -3.12
CA SER A 86 -9.74 -3.07 -4.23
C SER A 86 -8.63 -2.71 -5.22
N ARG A 87 -7.36 -2.63 -4.74
CA ARG A 87 -6.19 -2.23 -5.52
C ARG A 87 -4.97 -3.08 -5.14
N PRO A 88 -3.91 -3.12 -5.98
CA PRO A 88 -2.65 -3.75 -5.60
C PRO A 88 -1.97 -2.98 -4.46
N PRO A 89 -1.10 -3.64 -3.66
CA PRO A 89 -0.26 -2.96 -2.69
C PRO A 89 0.55 -1.83 -3.34
N MET A 90 0.74 -0.75 -2.61
CA MET A 90 1.52 0.40 -3.06
C MET A 90 3.03 0.15 -2.93
N SER A 91 3.83 0.78 -3.78
CA SER A 91 5.28 0.82 -3.61
C SER A 91 5.65 1.56 -2.32
N ALA A 92 6.86 1.31 -1.80
CA ALA A 92 7.37 2.03 -0.62
C ALA A 92 7.40 3.55 -0.84
N ALA A 93 7.73 4.00 -2.05
CA ALA A 93 7.72 5.42 -2.40
C ALA A 93 6.30 6.02 -2.35
N ALA A 94 5.31 5.32 -2.92
CA ALA A 94 3.92 5.78 -2.88
C ALA A 94 3.36 5.80 -1.45
N MET A 95 3.68 4.81 -0.61
CA MET A 95 3.29 4.82 0.81
C MET A 95 3.92 5.98 1.59
N LYS A 96 5.18 6.31 1.30
CA LYS A 96 5.87 7.45 1.91
C LYS A 96 5.21 8.77 1.51
N GLN A 97 4.80 8.91 0.26
CA GLN A 97 4.08 10.08 -0.24
C GLN A 97 2.74 10.26 0.48
N VAL A 98 1.91 9.22 0.55
CA VAL A 98 0.62 9.28 1.25
C VAL A 98 0.78 9.72 2.71
N LYS A 99 1.75 9.15 3.43
CA LYS A 99 2.05 9.55 4.82
C LYS A 99 2.49 11.01 4.94
N ALA A 100 3.24 11.54 3.95
CA ALA A 100 3.66 12.93 3.93
C ALA A 100 2.46 13.85 3.68
N ASP A 101 1.58 13.49 2.76
CA ASP A 101 0.36 14.25 2.43
C ASP A 101 -0.62 14.27 3.62
N ASP A 102 -0.79 13.15 4.32
CA ASP A 102 -1.61 13.09 5.54
C ASP A 102 -1.03 13.96 6.67
N ALA A 103 0.28 13.96 6.87
CA ALA A 103 0.95 14.79 7.86
C ALA A 103 0.79 16.29 7.54
N TRP A 104 0.88 16.68 6.27
CA TRP A 104 0.67 18.04 5.80
C TRP A 104 -0.79 18.49 6.00
N THR A 105 -1.76 17.64 5.66
CA THR A 105 -3.19 17.92 5.82
C THR A 105 -3.55 18.13 7.30
N GLY A 106 -3.01 17.34 8.20
CA GLY A 106 -3.17 17.50 9.65
C GLY A 106 -2.58 18.83 10.15
N ALA A 107 -1.42 19.25 9.65
CA ALA A 107 -0.78 20.52 10.03
C ALA A 107 -1.60 21.74 9.57
N ILE A 108 -2.15 21.71 8.34
CA ILE A 108 -3.01 22.79 7.84
C ILE A 108 -4.32 22.88 8.65
N ALA A 109 -4.96 21.75 8.93
CA ALA A 109 -6.21 21.74 9.71
C ALA A 109 -5.99 22.30 11.13
N GLY A 110 -4.90 21.92 11.77
CA GLY A 110 -4.52 22.46 13.08
C GLY A 110 -4.18 23.95 13.05
N GLY A 111 -3.47 24.40 12.02
CA GLY A 111 -3.13 25.81 11.83
C GLY A 111 -4.36 26.71 11.56
N LEU A 112 -5.31 26.26 10.77
CA LEU A 112 -6.53 27.01 10.44
C LEU A 112 -7.47 27.16 11.64
N VAL A 113 -7.56 26.16 12.50
CA VAL A 113 -8.35 26.26 13.74
C VAL A 113 -7.71 27.26 14.72
N GLY A 114 -6.36 27.26 14.83
CA GLY A 114 -5.64 28.24 15.67
C GLY A 114 -5.79 29.69 15.19
N ALA A 115 -5.81 29.92 13.86
CA ALA A 115 -5.96 31.26 13.29
C ALA A 115 -7.34 31.89 13.48
N ARG A 116 -8.37 31.10 13.73
CA ARG A 116 -9.75 31.58 13.91
C ARG A 116 -10.01 32.17 15.30
N PHE A 117 -9.13 31.92 16.29
CA PHE A 117 -9.25 32.43 17.66
C PHE A 117 -8.33 33.62 17.96
N GLY A 118 -7.90 34.37 16.96
CA GLY A 118 -7.36 35.72 17.08
C GLY A 118 -6.02 35.87 17.78
N GLY A 119 -4.96 35.74 17.03
CA GLY A 119 -3.64 36.26 17.36
C GLY A 119 -2.73 35.37 18.21
N PHE A 120 -1.48 35.75 18.30
CA PHE A 120 -0.36 35.04 18.91
C PHE A 120 -0.59 34.41 20.31
N PRO A 121 -1.51 34.93 21.17
CA PRO A 121 -1.86 34.27 22.42
C PRO A 121 -2.75 33.03 22.29
N GLY A 122 -3.51 32.89 21.19
CA GLY A 122 -4.44 31.75 20.99
C GLY A 122 -3.75 30.43 20.72
N MET A 123 -2.51 30.47 20.21
CA MET A 123 -1.75 29.27 19.88
C MET A 123 -1.26 28.50 21.12
N LEU A 124 -1.02 29.20 22.22
CA LEU A 124 -0.62 28.57 23.50
C LEU A 124 -1.84 28.01 24.27
N ILE A 125 -3.03 28.61 24.11
CA ILE A 125 -4.25 28.14 24.76
C ILE A 125 -4.81 26.88 24.12
N GLY A 126 -4.67 26.74 22.78
CA GLY A 126 -5.10 25.53 22.06
C GLY A 126 -4.36 24.25 22.47
N ALA A 127 -3.07 24.36 22.76
CA ALA A 127 -2.24 23.22 23.20
C ALA A 127 -2.56 22.80 24.65
N ALA A 128 -2.95 23.76 25.52
CA ALA A 128 -3.29 23.48 26.92
C ALA A 128 -4.70 22.83 27.08
N ILE A 129 -5.66 23.19 26.23
CA ILE A 129 -7.00 22.58 26.26
C ILE A 129 -6.99 21.13 25.77
N GLY A 130 -6.14 20.80 24.80
CA GLY A 130 -5.98 19.42 24.34
C GLY A 130 -5.39 18.48 25.42
N ALA A 131 -4.53 19.00 26.31
CA ALA A 131 -3.93 18.23 27.39
C ALA A 131 -4.89 18.07 28.61
N LEU A 132 -5.79 19.03 28.84
CA LEU A 132 -6.73 18.97 29.94
C LEU A 132 -7.99 18.14 29.63
N GLY A 133 -8.35 17.97 28.37
CA GLY A 133 -9.49 17.14 27.96
C GLY A 133 -9.30 15.64 28.22
N ALA A 134 -8.06 15.17 28.31
CA ALA A 134 -7.74 13.78 28.61
C ALA A 134 -7.80 13.43 30.12
N TYR A 135 -7.84 14.44 31.01
CA TYR A 135 -7.81 14.23 32.47
C TYR A 135 -9.18 14.32 33.16
N ALA A 136 -10.26 14.64 32.44
CA ALA A 136 -11.56 14.94 33.03
C ALA A 136 -12.60 13.81 32.98
N VAL A 137 -12.24 12.57 32.62
CA VAL A 137 -13.22 11.48 32.39
C VAL A 137 -13.14 10.37 33.44
N ASP A 138 -12.47 10.55 34.58
CA ASP A 138 -12.51 9.52 35.61
C ASP A 138 -12.72 10.10 37.01
N ARG A 139 -13.99 10.52 37.31
CA ARG A 139 -14.55 10.51 38.67
C ARG A 139 -16.05 10.27 38.58
N GLY A 140 -16.42 8.96 38.61
CA GLY A 140 -17.79 8.58 38.90
C GLY A 140 -18.20 8.94 40.34
N PRO A 141 -19.49 9.18 40.62
CA PRO A 141 -19.96 9.50 41.95
C PRO A 141 -19.90 8.28 42.86
N GLY A 142 -19.33 8.43 44.04
CA GLY A 142 -19.52 7.54 45.18
C GLY A 142 -20.88 7.74 45.82
#